data_9d7b3ed857218c72df40f5777e10765b
#
_entry.id   9d7b3ed857218c72df40f5777e10765b
#
_cell.length_a   1.000
_cell.length_b   1.000
_cell.length_c   1.000
_cell.angle_alpha   90.00
_cell.angle_beta   90.00
_cell.angle_gamma   90.00
#
_symmetry.space_group_name_H-M   'P 1'
#
loop_
_entity.id
_entity.type
_entity.pdbx_description
1 polymer ?
#
loop_
_entity_poly.entity_id
_entity_poly.type
_entity_poly.pdbx_seq_one_letter_code
_entity_poly.pdbx_strand_id
1 'polypeptide(L)'
;ASFTAVSGEGYFCDTAAVGAFTLTLPSSPSAGDIVGLKDYNGNFATANLTIGRGGSPINGVNAADVPIKTAGASIFLVYVDATQGWVATQDDSSTFAGNSFITATGGTITTCGNDKIHTFTSTGTFCVSGISSCAPLNTVSYTVVAGGGGGGGSAASYSGAGGGAGGFREFKSSETPYTASPLNGNPGGTAVTVTAAAFPVTIGAGGAGGGGSPNSSSAPNRSNGTDGSPAVFSTVTSTGGGGGSKSGADPGAVGSAGNPGGSGGGRGGYSNAPSVGQGNTPPVSPPQGNNGGGGDAPNQGFGGGGGGATAVGTSSPASPTHGVPGGAGATTSINASAVTYATGGPAGGPGTEAPEANNTGNGGSGGKFSSSGNAGNGGSGVVILRYRFQ
;
A
#
# COMPACT_ATOMS: atom_id res chain seq x y z
N ALA A 1 16.18 -6.54 46.18
CA ALA A 1 16.75 -5.32 45.55
C ALA A 1 17.33 -5.69 44.19
N SER A 2 17.26 -4.75 43.21
CA SER A 2 17.86 -4.93 41.88
C SER A 2 19.38 -5.13 41.99
N PHE A 3 19.96 -5.96 41.11
CA PHE A 3 21.39 -6.28 41.08
C PHE A 3 21.84 -6.67 39.68
N THR A 4 23.16 -6.72 39.46
CA THR A 4 23.75 -7.22 38.21
C THR A 4 24.21 -8.67 38.39
N ALA A 5 23.78 -9.52 37.45
CA ALA A 5 24.18 -10.93 37.44
C ALA A 5 25.64 -11.08 36.99
N VAL A 6 26.26 -12.18 37.45
CA VAL A 6 27.62 -12.58 37.08
C VAL A 6 27.53 -13.78 36.14
N SER A 7 28.37 -13.78 35.07
CA SER A 7 28.43 -14.92 34.16
C SER A 7 28.81 -16.19 34.88
N GLY A 8 28.15 -17.29 34.54
CA GLY A 8 28.35 -18.60 35.14
C GLY A 8 27.48 -18.88 36.35
N GLU A 9 26.66 -17.93 36.80
CA GLU A 9 25.85 -18.07 37.99
C GLU A 9 24.37 -18.33 37.71
N GLY A 10 23.69 -18.96 38.66
CA GLY A 10 22.24 -19.15 38.70
C GLY A 10 21.62 -18.50 39.94
N TYR A 11 20.47 -17.86 39.76
CA TYR A 11 19.81 -17.06 40.78
C TYR A 11 18.40 -17.59 41.10
N PHE A 12 18.11 -17.83 42.36
CA PHE A 12 16.76 -18.00 42.84
C PHE A 12 16.19 -16.63 43.25
N CYS A 13 15.22 -16.14 42.48
CA CYS A 13 14.67 -14.81 42.62
C CYS A 13 13.34 -14.84 43.39
N ASP A 14 13.30 -14.20 44.57
CA ASP A 14 12.11 -14.14 45.41
C ASP A 14 11.46 -12.76 45.37
N THR A 15 10.50 -12.60 44.45
CA THR A 15 9.71 -11.36 44.34
C THR A 15 8.56 -11.31 45.36
N ALA A 16 8.24 -12.41 46.05
CA ALA A 16 7.25 -12.40 47.12
C ALA A 16 7.80 -11.68 48.35
N ALA A 17 9.09 -11.87 48.64
CA ALA A 17 9.73 -11.28 49.81
C ALA A 17 10.10 -9.81 49.65
N VAL A 18 10.47 -9.37 48.41
CA VAL A 18 11.07 -8.03 48.17
C VAL A 18 10.30 -7.16 47.18
N GLY A 19 9.20 -7.65 46.62
CA GLY A 19 8.51 -6.99 45.53
C GLY A 19 9.19 -7.17 44.16
N ALA A 20 8.69 -6.48 43.13
CA ALA A 20 9.30 -6.49 41.79
C ALA A 20 10.69 -5.86 41.82
N PHE A 21 11.65 -6.48 41.08
CA PHE A 21 13.01 -5.96 40.98
C PHE A 21 13.64 -6.31 39.59
N THR A 22 14.80 -5.72 39.31
CA THR A 22 15.54 -5.97 38.08
C THR A 22 16.81 -6.77 38.36
N LEU A 23 16.99 -7.89 37.63
CA LEU A 23 18.24 -8.60 37.45
C LEU A 23 18.86 -8.13 36.16
N THR A 24 19.97 -7.36 36.20
CA THR A 24 20.67 -6.85 35.04
C THR A 24 21.71 -7.87 34.59
N LEU A 25 21.70 -8.21 33.29
CA LEU A 25 22.71 -9.08 32.68
C LEU A 25 24.08 -8.39 32.61
N PRO A 26 25.19 -9.14 32.55
CA PRO A 26 26.53 -8.58 32.41
C PRO A 26 26.66 -7.59 31.25
N SER A 27 27.33 -6.46 31.45
CA SER A 27 27.43 -5.37 30.46
C SER A 27 28.50 -5.59 29.40
N SER A 28 29.41 -6.54 29.60
CA SER A 28 30.49 -6.85 28.65
C SER A 28 30.60 -8.38 28.51
N PRO A 29 29.56 -9.06 28.03
CA PRO A 29 29.57 -10.51 27.94
C PRO A 29 30.45 -11.01 26.80
N SER A 30 30.97 -12.20 26.95
CA SER A 30 31.70 -12.99 25.93
C SER A 30 30.82 -14.12 25.42
N ALA A 31 31.02 -14.53 24.15
CA ALA A 31 30.27 -15.66 23.57
C ALA A 31 30.43 -16.92 24.43
N GLY A 32 29.32 -17.53 24.82
CA GLY A 32 29.27 -18.66 25.73
C GLY A 32 29.03 -18.31 27.19
N ASP A 33 29.00 -17.04 27.58
CA ASP A 33 28.58 -16.61 28.90
C ASP A 33 27.16 -17.06 29.23
N ILE A 34 26.90 -17.47 30.44
CA ILE A 34 25.59 -18.01 30.85
C ILE A 34 25.07 -17.34 32.12
N VAL A 35 23.75 -17.16 32.19
CA VAL A 35 23.03 -16.73 33.41
C VAL A 35 21.75 -17.57 33.55
N GLY A 36 21.60 -18.24 34.69
CA GLY A 36 20.38 -18.96 35.03
C GLY A 36 19.54 -18.19 36.06
N LEU A 37 18.21 -18.27 35.98
CA LEU A 37 17.32 -17.73 37.01
C LEU A 37 16.09 -18.60 37.21
N LYS A 38 15.56 -18.58 38.42
CA LYS A 38 14.37 -19.31 38.82
C LYS A 38 13.50 -18.47 39.74
N ASP A 39 12.20 -18.46 39.46
CA ASP A 39 11.19 -17.94 40.38
C ASP A 39 11.14 -18.84 41.64
N TYR A 40 11.55 -18.29 42.78
CA TYR A 40 11.70 -19.08 44.02
C TYR A 40 10.35 -19.48 44.63
N ASN A 41 9.40 -18.52 44.68
CA ASN A 41 8.11 -18.70 45.33
C ASN A 41 6.91 -18.68 44.34
N GLY A 42 7.14 -18.72 43.02
CA GLY A 42 6.07 -18.70 42.03
C GLY A 42 5.34 -17.35 41.94
N ASN A 43 5.99 -16.25 42.28
CA ASN A 43 5.33 -14.95 42.44
C ASN A 43 5.57 -13.95 41.27
N PHE A 44 6.29 -14.34 40.22
CA PHE A 44 6.56 -13.43 39.07
C PHE A 44 5.30 -12.93 38.35
N ALA A 45 4.19 -13.67 38.42
CA ALA A 45 2.91 -13.22 37.88
C ALA A 45 2.29 -12.04 38.66
N THR A 46 2.60 -11.90 39.94
CA THR A 46 2.07 -10.85 40.83
C THR A 46 3.04 -9.67 40.95
N ALA A 47 4.32 -9.99 41.17
CA ALA A 47 5.42 -9.03 41.24
C ALA A 47 6.51 -9.47 40.26
N ASN A 48 6.61 -8.79 39.12
CA ASN A 48 7.46 -9.24 38.01
C ASN A 48 8.95 -9.16 38.36
N LEU A 49 9.73 -10.16 37.93
CA LEU A 49 11.16 -9.98 37.74
C LEU A 49 11.41 -9.31 36.38
N THR A 50 12.22 -8.24 36.31
CA THR A 50 12.66 -7.67 35.05
C THR A 50 14.08 -8.12 34.77
N ILE A 51 14.35 -8.63 33.59
CA ILE A 51 15.70 -8.89 33.11
C ILE A 51 16.21 -7.63 32.38
N GLY A 52 17.15 -6.95 33.00
CA GLY A 52 17.84 -5.81 32.43
C GLY A 52 18.92 -6.28 31.45
N ARG A 53 18.97 -5.67 30.29
CA ARG A 53 19.83 -6.10 29.16
C ARG A 53 21.32 -5.90 29.39
N GLY A 54 21.72 -5.04 30.31
CA GLY A 54 23.15 -4.72 30.54
C GLY A 54 23.85 -4.09 29.31
N GLY A 55 23.10 -3.56 28.35
CA GLY A 55 23.63 -2.98 27.11
C GLY A 55 23.67 -3.92 25.90
N SER A 56 23.37 -5.21 26.09
CA SER A 56 23.34 -6.20 24.99
C SER A 56 21.90 -6.54 24.57
N PRO A 57 21.63 -6.93 23.30
CA PRO A 57 20.33 -7.44 22.92
C PRO A 57 19.91 -8.69 23.71
N ILE A 58 18.61 -8.96 23.77
CA ILE A 58 18.06 -10.25 24.22
C ILE A 58 17.25 -10.81 23.05
N ASN A 59 17.56 -12.00 22.58
CA ASN A 59 16.97 -12.62 21.39
C ASN A 59 16.96 -11.68 20.16
N GLY A 60 18.03 -10.96 19.93
CA GLY A 60 18.17 -9.99 18.84
C GLY A 60 17.43 -8.66 19.06
N VAL A 61 16.76 -8.46 20.20
CA VAL A 61 15.99 -7.24 20.48
C VAL A 61 16.78 -6.29 21.38
N ASN A 62 16.96 -5.08 20.89
CA ASN A 62 17.72 -4.03 21.57
C ASN A 62 16.82 -2.90 22.13
N ALA A 63 15.49 -3.11 22.21
CA ALA A 63 14.54 -2.03 22.49
C ALA A 63 14.20 -1.85 23.98
N ALA A 64 14.10 -2.92 24.78
CA ALA A 64 13.64 -2.82 26.16
C ALA A 64 14.14 -3.98 27.03
N ASP A 65 14.14 -3.79 28.35
CA ASP A 65 14.31 -4.84 29.34
C ASP A 65 13.10 -5.77 29.36
N VAL A 66 13.27 -7.02 29.76
CA VAL A 66 12.26 -8.08 29.62
C VAL A 66 11.61 -8.41 30.97
N PRO A 67 10.32 -8.07 31.18
CA PRO A 67 9.59 -8.45 32.37
C PRO A 67 9.13 -9.91 32.30
N ILE A 68 9.48 -10.72 33.30
CA ILE A 68 9.01 -12.11 33.48
C ILE A 68 7.74 -12.07 34.29
N LYS A 69 6.64 -12.59 33.71
CA LYS A 69 5.28 -12.55 34.27
C LYS A 69 4.70 -13.94 34.52
N THR A 70 5.48 -15.00 34.31
CA THR A 70 5.03 -16.37 34.49
C THR A 70 5.44 -16.89 35.87
N ALA A 71 4.45 -17.30 36.67
CA ALA A 71 4.71 -17.92 37.96
C ALA A 71 5.50 -19.22 37.80
N GLY A 72 6.53 -19.39 38.63
CA GLY A 72 7.38 -20.57 38.61
C GLY A 72 8.38 -20.63 37.44
N ALA A 73 8.56 -19.56 36.67
CA ALA A 73 9.45 -19.53 35.52
C ALA A 73 10.90 -19.93 35.87
N SER A 74 11.51 -20.71 34.99
CA SER A 74 12.94 -21.08 34.99
C SER A 74 13.52 -20.72 33.65
N ILE A 75 14.59 -19.94 33.63
CA ILE A 75 15.15 -19.39 32.41
C ILE A 75 16.67 -19.56 32.42
N PHE A 76 17.21 -20.02 31.29
CA PHE A 76 18.64 -20.17 31.10
C PHE A 76 19.08 -19.38 29.85
N LEU A 77 19.92 -18.37 30.05
CA LEU A 77 20.40 -17.47 29.04
C LEU A 77 21.83 -17.76 28.67
N VAL A 78 22.13 -17.75 27.37
CA VAL A 78 23.49 -17.84 26.82
C VAL A 78 23.75 -16.63 25.95
N TYR A 79 24.88 -15.96 26.15
CA TYR A 79 25.30 -14.89 25.25
C TYR A 79 25.91 -15.49 23.98
N VAL A 80 25.42 -15.11 22.81
CA VAL A 80 25.84 -15.64 21.52
C VAL A 80 26.81 -14.69 20.82
N ASP A 81 26.35 -13.48 20.53
CA ASP A 81 27.11 -12.44 19.83
C ASP A 81 26.48 -11.05 20.03
N ALA A 82 27.06 -10.01 19.42
CA ALA A 82 26.55 -8.64 19.55
C ALA A 82 25.22 -8.41 18.80
N THR A 83 24.83 -9.30 17.88
CA THR A 83 23.61 -9.18 17.08
C THR A 83 22.42 -9.85 17.80
N GLN A 84 22.60 -11.08 18.26
CA GLN A 84 21.57 -11.84 18.97
C GLN A 84 21.57 -11.50 20.49
N GLY A 85 22.72 -11.17 21.03
CA GLY A 85 22.90 -10.92 22.45
C GLY A 85 22.70 -12.17 23.29
N TRP A 86 21.91 -12.03 24.34
CA TRP A 86 21.54 -13.13 25.23
C TRP A 86 20.35 -13.89 24.66
N VAL A 87 20.49 -15.19 24.48
CA VAL A 87 19.45 -16.08 23.93
C VAL A 87 19.01 -17.06 25.00
N ALA A 88 17.70 -17.17 25.23
CA ALA A 88 17.15 -18.19 26.11
C ALA A 88 17.22 -19.56 25.44
N THR A 89 17.91 -20.49 26.07
CA THR A 89 18.06 -21.89 25.58
C THR A 89 17.12 -22.86 26.30
N GLN A 90 16.62 -22.46 27.46
CA GLN A 90 15.60 -23.16 28.21
C GLN A 90 14.68 -22.13 28.87
N ASP A 91 13.38 -22.24 28.63
CA ASP A 91 12.39 -21.26 29.06
C ASP A 91 11.05 -21.93 29.33
N ASP A 92 10.63 -21.90 30.60
CA ASP A 92 9.30 -22.36 31.04
C ASP A 92 8.26 -21.23 30.97
N SER A 93 8.65 -20.02 30.51
CA SER A 93 7.78 -18.87 30.47
C SER A 93 7.38 -18.53 29.06
N SER A 94 6.09 -18.27 28.81
CA SER A 94 5.61 -17.69 27.56
C SER A 94 6.22 -16.29 27.25
N THR A 95 6.95 -15.71 28.20
CA THR A 95 7.54 -14.36 28.11
C THR A 95 8.84 -14.35 27.32
N PHE A 96 9.59 -15.47 27.31
CA PHE A 96 10.86 -15.62 26.59
C PHE A 96 10.71 -16.31 25.23
N ALA A 97 9.52 -16.65 24.83
CA ALA A 97 9.24 -17.17 23.50
C ALA A 97 9.50 -16.10 22.41
N GLY A 98 10.72 -15.55 22.36
CA GLY A 98 11.14 -14.55 21.38
C GLY A 98 10.24 -13.30 21.33
N ASN A 99 10.55 -12.35 20.48
CA ASN A 99 9.56 -11.32 20.12
C ASN A 99 8.31 -12.00 19.58
N SER A 100 7.16 -11.79 20.24
CA SER A 100 5.92 -12.07 19.54
C SER A 100 5.85 -11.16 18.33
N PHE A 101 5.50 -11.70 17.19
CA PHE A 101 5.32 -10.94 15.94
C PHE A 101 3.85 -10.90 15.59
N ILE A 102 3.51 -10.04 14.62
CA ILE A 102 2.16 -10.01 14.09
C ILE A 102 1.79 -11.39 13.53
N THR A 103 0.65 -11.91 13.98
CA THR A 103 0.00 -13.09 13.41
C THR A 103 -1.32 -12.65 12.81
N ALA A 104 -1.49 -12.85 11.48
CA ALA A 104 -2.67 -12.43 10.79
C ALA A 104 -3.04 -13.39 9.64
N THR A 105 -4.31 -13.31 9.23
CA THR A 105 -4.90 -14.02 8.10
C THR A 105 -5.61 -13.05 7.16
N GLY A 106 -5.97 -13.52 5.97
CA GLY A 106 -6.69 -12.74 4.95
C GLY A 106 -5.87 -12.44 3.71
N GLY A 107 -6.54 -12.35 2.56
CA GLY A 107 -5.89 -12.22 1.26
C GLY A 107 -5.03 -13.42 0.88
N THR A 108 -4.23 -13.28 -0.17
CA THR A 108 -3.19 -14.24 -0.53
C THR A 108 -1.93 -13.92 0.25
N ILE A 109 -1.40 -14.92 0.98
CA ILE A 109 -0.25 -14.74 1.87
C ILE A 109 1.00 -15.32 1.21
N THR A 110 2.06 -14.51 1.16
CA THR A 110 3.40 -14.93 0.74
C THR A 110 4.44 -14.48 1.76
N THR A 111 5.65 -15.04 1.69
CA THR A 111 6.78 -14.67 2.55
C THR A 111 7.95 -14.17 1.72
N CYS A 112 8.66 -13.16 2.23
CA CYS A 112 9.89 -12.66 1.63
C CYS A 112 10.90 -12.34 2.75
N GLY A 113 11.89 -13.22 2.93
CA GLY A 113 12.79 -13.14 4.08
C GLY A 113 12.02 -13.21 5.38
N ASN A 114 12.19 -12.22 6.24
CA ASN A 114 11.53 -12.12 7.54
C ASN A 114 10.16 -11.42 7.49
N ASP A 115 9.62 -11.17 6.30
CA ASP A 115 8.34 -10.46 6.16
C ASP A 115 7.23 -11.37 5.61
N LYS A 116 6.01 -11.15 6.10
CA LYS A 116 4.77 -11.64 5.49
C LYS A 116 4.14 -10.54 4.64
N ILE A 117 3.58 -10.97 3.52
CA ILE A 117 2.90 -10.11 2.55
C ILE A 117 1.50 -10.67 2.32
N HIS A 118 0.49 -9.83 2.54
CA HIS A 118 -0.91 -10.13 2.26
C HIS A 118 -1.36 -9.32 1.06
N THR A 119 -1.80 -9.98 0.00
CA THR A 119 -2.31 -9.35 -1.23
C THR A 119 -3.80 -9.58 -1.34
N PHE A 120 -4.58 -8.50 -1.39
CA PHE A 120 -6.03 -8.51 -1.57
C PHE A 120 -6.37 -8.02 -2.98
N THR A 121 -6.92 -8.90 -3.79
CA THR A 121 -7.46 -8.61 -5.14
C THR A 121 -8.98 -8.60 -5.17
N SER A 122 -9.61 -8.87 -4.04
CA SER A 122 -11.04 -8.77 -3.77
C SER A 122 -11.28 -8.26 -2.35
N THR A 123 -12.44 -7.68 -2.11
CA THR A 123 -12.85 -7.22 -0.78
C THR A 123 -12.79 -8.37 0.23
N GLY A 124 -12.24 -8.10 1.42
CA GLY A 124 -12.02 -9.11 2.44
C GLY A 124 -11.67 -8.48 3.78
N THR A 125 -11.00 -9.25 4.63
CA THR A 125 -10.60 -8.81 5.98
C THR A 125 -9.16 -9.21 6.26
N PHE A 126 -8.35 -8.28 6.73
CA PHE A 126 -7.06 -8.55 7.36
C PHE A 126 -7.34 -8.77 8.85
N CYS A 127 -7.31 -10.03 9.28
CA CYS A 127 -7.64 -10.42 10.66
C CYS A 127 -6.34 -10.65 11.44
N VAL A 128 -6.03 -9.75 12.36
CA VAL A 128 -4.86 -9.83 13.24
C VAL A 128 -5.27 -10.55 14.52
N SER A 129 -4.68 -11.72 14.77
CA SER A 129 -4.93 -12.54 15.96
C SER A 129 -3.86 -12.37 17.05
N GLY A 130 -2.69 -11.86 16.69
CA GLY A 130 -1.60 -11.56 17.62
C GLY A 130 -0.80 -10.35 17.17
N ILE A 131 -0.26 -9.60 18.13
CA ILE A 131 0.59 -8.43 17.87
C ILE A 131 2.00 -8.66 18.40
N SER A 132 2.95 -7.86 17.94
CA SER A 132 4.31 -7.87 18.45
C SER A 132 4.39 -7.28 19.85
N SER A 133 5.23 -7.85 20.69
CA SER A 133 5.64 -7.23 21.97
C SER A 133 6.49 -5.96 21.73
N CYS A 134 7.10 -5.81 20.57
CA CYS A 134 7.86 -4.64 20.16
C CYS A 134 6.95 -3.68 19.38
N ALA A 135 6.58 -2.54 19.97
CA ALA A 135 5.60 -1.62 19.41
C ALA A 135 5.87 -1.17 17.95
N PRO A 136 7.11 -0.84 17.53
CA PRO A 136 7.40 -0.48 16.14
C PRO A 136 7.02 -1.55 15.11
N LEU A 137 7.15 -2.85 15.48
CA LEU A 137 6.81 -3.97 14.62
C LEU A 137 5.30 -4.12 14.37
N ASN A 138 4.46 -3.41 15.12
CA ASN A 138 3.01 -3.38 14.91
C ASN A 138 2.57 -2.37 13.85
N THR A 139 3.50 -1.59 13.28
CA THR A 139 3.20 -0.68 12.18
C THR A 139 3.41 -1.40 10.85
N VAL A 140 2.32 -1.65 10.14
CA VAL A 140 2.36 -2.35 8.85
C VAL A 140 2.71 -1.40 7.71
N SER A 141 3.50 -1.88 6.76
CA SER A 141 3.63 -1.25 5.45
C SER A 141 2.43 -1.59 4.58
N TYR A 142 1.97 -0.64 3.79
CA TYR A 142 0.85 -0.86 2.89
C TYR A 142 1.01 -0.14 1.55
N THR A 143 0.35 -0.70 0.55
CA THR A 143 0.03 -0.04 -0.71
C THR A 143 -1.46 -0.24 -0.95
N VAL A 144 -2.22 0.87 -1.08
CA VAL A 144 -3.66 0.90 -1.34
C VAL A 144 -3.87 1.57 -2.68
N VAL A 145 -4.29 0.80 -3.67
CA VAL A 145 -4.56 1.27 -5.03
C VAL A 145 -6.04 1.10 -5.32
N ALA A 146 -6.70 2.19 -5.69
CA ALA A 146 -8.12 2.18 -6.06
C ALA A 146 -8.34 1.67 -7.49
N GLY A 147 -9.57 1.44 -7.89
CA GLY A 147 -9.91 1.15 -9.28
C GLY A 147 -9.65 2.34 -10.20
N GLY A 148 -9.10 2.11 -11.39
CA GLY A 148 -8.92 3.14 -12.42
C GLY A 148 -10.25 3.52 -13.08
N GLY A 149 -10.36 4.73 -13.61
CA GLY A 149 -11.50 5.18 -14.41
C GLY A 149 -11.50 4.56 -15.80
N GLY A 150 -12.68 4.37 -16.39
CA GLY A 150 -12.82 3.95 -17.78
C GLY A 150 -12.44 5.05 -18.78
N GLY A 151 -11.99 4.69 -19.97
CA GLY A 151 -11.74 5.64 -21.05
C GLY A 151 -13.03 6.21 -21.64
N GLY A 152 -12.99 7.34 -22.32
CA GLY A 152 -14.12 7.95 -23.00
C GLY A 152 -14.32 7.38 -24.42
N GLY A 153 -15.58 7.26 -24.84
CA GLY A 153 -15.94 6.76 -26.18
C GLY A 153 -15.57 7.69 -27.32
N SER A 154 -15.34 7.14 -28.50
CA SER A 154 -14.93 7.86 -29.72
C SER A 154 -16.05 8.04 -30.74
N ALA A 155 -15.84 8.97 -31.66
CA ALA A 155 -16.54 9.06 -32.94
C ALA A 155 -15.61 8.64 -34.09
N ALA A 156 -16.16 8.44 -35.30
CA ALA A 156 -15.40 7.99 -36.46
C ALA A 156 -14.16 8.84 -36.77
N SER A 157 -14.18 10.14 -36.48
CA SER A 157 -13.10 11.09 -36.78
C SER A 157 -12.43 11.68 -35.53
N TYR A 158 -12.80 11.25 -34.33
CA TYR A 158 -12.37 11.87 -33.08
C TYR A 158 -12.17 10.81 -31.98
N SER A 159 -11.03 10.81 -31.34
CA SER A 159 -10.75 9.84 -30.31
C SER A 159 -11.27 10.26 -28.92
N GLY A 160 -11.64 9.28 -28.14
CA GLY A 160 -11.92 9.46 -26.73
C GLY A 160 -10.65 9.64 -25.91
N ALA A 161 -10.79 10.18 -24.71
CA ALA A 161 -9.70 10.37 -23.76
C ALA A 161 -9.43 9.13 -22.92
N GLY A 162 -8.22 9.01 -22.42
CA GLY A 162 -7.87 7.99 -21.43
C GLY A 162 -8.51 8.26 -20.07
N GLY A 163 -8.89 7.20 -19.36
CA GLY A 163 -9.33 7.25 -17.96
C GLY A 163 -8.16 7.54 -17.01
N GLY A 164 -8.41 8.23 -15.91
CA GLY A 164 -7.44 8.44 -14.85
C GLY A 164 -7.15 7.15 -14.08
N ALA A 165 -5.94 7.00 -13.60
CA ALA A 165 -5.59 5.90 -12.69
C ALA A 165 -6.34 6.02 -11.37
N GLY A 166 -6.57 4.90 -10.71
CA GLY A 166 -6.96 4.87 -9.31
C GLY A 166 -5.92 5.57 -8.43
N GLY A 167 -6.36 6.20 -7.35
CA GLY A 167 -5.45 6.80 -6.40
C GLY A 167 -4.46 5.77 -5.86
N PHE A 168 -3.25 6.20 -5.61
CA PHE A 168 -2.17 5.38 -5.07
C PHE A 168 -1.75 5.92 -3.71
N ARG A 169 -1.79 5.08 -2.68
CA ARG A 169 -1.35 5.42 -1.31
C ARG A 169 -0.37 4.36 -0.83
N GLU A 170 0.79 4.78 -0.37
CA GLU A 170 1.82 3.89 0.16
C GLU A 170 2.40 4.44 1.46
N PHE A 171 2.64 3.55 2.41
CA PHE A 171 3.42 3.81 3.62
C PHE A 171 4.37 2.65 3.85
N LYS A 172 5.65 2.92 3.90
CA LYS A 172 6.69 1.95 4.24
C LYS A 172 7.11 2.12 5.69
N SER A 173 6.87 1.12 6.53
CA SER A 173 7.46 1.04 7.87
C SER A 173 8.99 0.92 7.79
N SER A 174 9.70 1.49 8.77
CA SER A 174 11.16 1.31 8.93
C SER A 174 11.57 -0.16 9.07
N GLU A 175 10.64 -0.99 9.55
CA GLU A 175 10.90 -2.40 9.88
C GLU A 175 10.84 -3.35 8.68
N THR A 176 10.38 -2.88 7.51
CA THR A 176 10.23 -3.72 6.31
C THR A 176 11.19 -3.29 5.19
N PRO A 177 12.15 -4.16 4.81
CA PRO A 177 13.16 -3.83 3.81
C PRO A 177 12.64 -4.08 2.38
N TYR A 178 12.10 -3.05 1.72
CA TYR A 178 11.77 -3.07 0.29
C TYR A 178 11.97 -1.69 -0.34
N THR A 179 11.98 -1.59 -1.66
CA THR A 179 12.05 -0.32 -2.37
C THR A 179 10.65 0.25 -2.53
N ALA A 180 10.37 1.33 -1.80
CA ALA A 180 9.10 2.04 -1.90
C ALA A 180 9.07 2.96 -3.13
N SER A 181 7.86 3.36 -3.54
CA SER A 181 7.67 4.35 -4.59
C SER A 181 8.07 5.77 -4.11
N PRO A 182 8.23 6.72 -5.03
CA PRO A 182 8.43 8.14 -4.68
C PRO A 182 7.27 8.76 -3.88
N LEU A 183 6.10 8.10 -3.87
CA LEU A 183 4.90 8.54 -3.13
C LEU A 183 4.80 7.91 -1.74
N ASN A 184 5.88 7.29 -1.24
CA ASN A 184 5.91 6.78 0.12
C ASN A 184 5.63 7.88 1.14
N GLY A 185 4.61 7.69 1.97
CA GLY A 185 4.17 8.65 2.98
C GLY A 185 4.99 8.68 4.27
N ASN A 186 5.98 7.83 4.46
CA ASN A 186 6.82 7.86 5.66
C ASN A 186 7.95 8.91 5.49
N PRO A 187 8.14 9.87 6.41
CA PRO A 187 7.47 10.00 7.71
C PRO A 187 6.18 10.84 7.73
N GLY A 188 5.79 11.47 6.64
CA GLY A 188 4.68 12.45 6.62
C GLY A 188 3.29 11.89 6.32
N GLY A 189 3.16 10.60 6.03
CA GLY A 189 1.89 9.96 5.67
C GLY A 189 1.17 9.32 6.85
N THR A 190 0.09 8.58 6.55
CA THR A 190 -0.71 7.89 7.55
C THR A 190 -0.13 6.54 7.90
N ALA A 191 0.54 6.42 9.04
CA ALA A 191 0.97 5.14 9.59
C ALA A 191 -0.26 4.34 10.09
N VAL A 192 -0.27 3.03 9.84
CA VAL A 192 -1.28 2.12 10.39
C VAL A 192 -0.61 1.17 11.37
N THR A 193 -0.85 1.40 12.66
CA THR A 193 -0.46 0.48 13.73
C THR A 193 -1.62 -0.46 14.02
N VAL A 194 -1.38 -1.75 13.91
CA VAL A 194 -2.42 -2.76 14.10
C VAL A 194 -2.54 -3.17 15.56
N THR A 195 -3.74 -3.60 15.92
CA THR A 195 -4.08 -4.26 17.18
C THR A 195 -4.59 -5.67 16.87
N ALA A 196 -4.80 -6.51 17.88
CA ALA A 196 -5.44 -7.81 17.70
C ALA A 196 -6.95 -7.61 17.40
N ALA A 197 -7.25 -7.34 16.12
CA ALA A 197 -8.58 -6.99 15.63
C ALA A 197 -8.73 -7.34 14.14
N ALA A 198 -9.95 -7.26 13.64
CA ALA A 198 -10.28 -7.39 12.23
C ALA A 198 -10.26 -6.01 11.53
N PHE A 199 -9.51 -5.89 10.45
CA PHE A 199 -9.41 -4.70 9.63
C PHE A 199 -10.09 -4.97 8.27
N PRO A 200 -11.24 -4.35 7.98
CA PRO A 200 -11.87 -4.49 6.68
C PRO A 200 -10.97 -3.94 5.56
N VAL A 201 -10.92 -4.67 4.45
CA VAL A 201 -10.22 -4.28 3.22
C VAL A 201 -11.25 -4.21 2.11
N THR A 202 -11.41 -3.06 1.48
CA THR A 202 -12.27 -2.85 0.32
C THR A 202 -11.41 -2.68 -0.93
N ILE A 203 -11.74 -3.44 -1.99
CA ILE A 203 -11.06 -3.32 -3.29
C ILE A 203 -11.99 -2.59 -4.24
N GLY A 204 -11.47 -1.51 -4.86
CA GLY A 204 -12.22 -0.73 -5.84
C GLY A 204 -12.30 -1.44 -7.19
N ALA A 205 -13.49 -1.50 -7.77
CA ALA A 205 -13.67 -1.93 -9.14
C ALA A 205 -13.19 -0.86 -10.13
N GLY A 206 -12.71 -1.26 -11.29
CA GLY A 206 -12.44 -0.35 -12.40
C GLY A 206 -13.73 0.22 -12.97
N GLY A 207 -13.68 1.45 -13.47
CA GLY A 207 -14.78 2.11 -14.17
C GLY A 207 -14.99 1.52 -15.56
N ALA A 208 -16.25 1.47 -16.02
CA ALA A 208 -16.57 1.02 -17.37
C ALA A 208 -16.12 2.03 -18.43
N GLY A 209 -15.64 1.52 -19.54
CA GLY A 209 -15.32 2.33 -20.74
C GLY A 209 -16.59 2.90 -21.37
N GLY A 210 -16.48 4.09 -21.92
CA GLY A 210 -17.56 4.77 -22.64
C GLY A 210 -17.86 4.11 -23.98
N GLY A 211 -19.15 4.10 -24.36
CA GLY A 211 -19.60 3.67 -25.67
C GLY A 211 -19.10 4.62 -26.79
N GLY A 212 -18.67 4.06 -27.91
CA GLY A 212 -18.34 4.79 -29.13
C GLY A 212 -19.45 4.77 -30.17
N SER A 213 -19.30 5.51 -31.26
CA SER A 213 -20.24 5.54 -32.35
C SER A 213 -19.54 5.60 -33.70
N PRO A 214 -19.94 4.79 -34.71
CA PRO A 214 -19.35 4.78 -36.04
C PRO A 214 -19.71 6.03 -36.85
N ASN A 215 -20.73 6.78 -36.48
CA ASN A 215 -21.18 7.96 -37.21
C ASN A 215 -20.69 9.25 -36.55
N SER A 216 -20.14 10.16 -37.37
CA SER A 216 -19.57 11.43 -36.90
C SER A 216 -20.60 12.49 -36.51
N SER A 217 -21.82 12.44 -37.08
CA SER A 217 -22.70 13.59 -37.09
C SER A 217 -23.89 13.57 -36.14
N SER A 218 -24.24 12.46 -35.50
CA SER A 218 -25.42 12.42 -34.64
C SER A 218 -25.43 11.17 -33.75
N ALA A 219 -24.49 11.08 -32.83
CA ALA A 219 -24.43 9.86 -32.07
C ALA A 219 -24.91 10.05 -30.64
N PRO A 220 -26.19 9.75 -30.34
CA PRO A 220 -26.70 9.78 -28.99
C PRO A 220 -26.02 8.72 -28.06
N ASN A 221 -25.27 7.79 -28.63
CA ASN A 221 -24.72 6.63 -27.92
C ASN A 221 -23.29 6.80 -27.40
N ARG A 222 -22.65 7.97 -27.65
CA ARG A 222 -21.32 8.21 -27.07
C ARG A 222 -21.41 8.60 -25.60
N SER A 223 -20.60 7.97 -24.79
CA SER A 223 -20.56 8.27 -23.36
C SER A 223 -19.12 8.49 -22.85
N ASN A 224 -19.03 9.23 -21.77
CA ASN A 224 -17.81 9.27 -20.97
C ASN A 224 -17.55 7.90 -20.38
N GLY A 225 -16.30 7.59 -20.04
CA GLY A 225 -15.98 6.54 -19.13
C GLY A 225 -16.55 6.83 -17.73
N THR A 226 -16.82 5.80 -16.97
CA THR A 226 -17.24 5.95 -15.58
C THR A 226 -16.03 5.99 -14.65
N ASP A 227 -16.21 6.58 -13.48
CA ASP A 227 -15.17 6.60 -12.46
C ASP A 227 -14.93 5.19 -11.90
N GLY A 228 -13.70 4.93 -11.48
CA GLY A 228 -13.37 3.78 -10.67
C GLY A 228 -13.91 3.90 -9.26
N SER A 229 -13.95 2.79 -8.52
CA SER A 229 -14.37 2.77 -7.13
C SER A 229 -13.19 2.91 -6.18
N PRO A 230 -13.39 3.46 -4.97
CA PRO A 230 -12.32 3.60 -3.98
C PRO A 230 -11.86 2.24 -3.43
N ALA A 231 -10.61 2.19 -2.97
CA ALA A 231 -10.07 1.12 -2.13
C ALA A 231 -9.79 1.64 -0.72
N VAL A 232 -10.00 0.77 0.28
CA VAL A 232 -9.86 1.16 1.69
C VAL A 232 -9.11 0.09 2.47
N PHE A 233 -8.16 0.52 3.29
CA PHE A 233 -7.56 -0.27 4.35
C PHE A 233 -7.51 0.56 5.63
N SER A 234 -8.17 0.10 6.69
CA SER A 234 -8.25 0.82 7.97
C SER A 234 -8.77 2.27 7.75
N THR A 235 -7.98 3.25 8.12
CA THR A 235 -8.29 4.69 7.95
C THR A 235 -7.81 5.25 6.61
N VAL A 236 -7.14 4.44 5.79
CA VAL A 236 -6.56 4.86 4.51
C VAL A 236 -7.55 4.61 3.39
N THR A 237 -8.03 5.67 2.77
CA THR A 237 -8.85 5.61 1.56
C THR A 237 -8.04 6.10 0.36
N SER A 238 -8.06 5.34 -0.72
CA SER A 238 -7.58 5.73 -2.02
C SER A 238 -8.77 5.92 -2.95
N THR A 239 -8.88 7.07 -3.60
CA THR A 239 -10.04 7.44 -4.42
C THR A 239 -9.97 6.79 -5.80
N GLY A 240 -11.10 6.38 -6.36
CA GLY A 240 -11.17 5.87 -7.72
C GLY A 240 -10.65 6.86 -8.75
N GLY A 241 -10.16 6.37 -9.86
CA GLY A 241 -9.72 7.18 -10.99
C GLY A 241 -10.90 7.82 -11.70
N GLY A 242 -10.76 9.05 -12.20
CA GLY A 242 -11.78 9.74 -12.95
C GLY A 242 -11.97 9.18 -14.36
N GLY A 243 -13.21 9.06 -14.83
CA GLY A 243 -13.53 8.63 -16.20
C GLY A 243 -13.00 9.61 -17.26
N GLY A 244 -12.47 9.09 -18.35
CA GLY A 244 -12.07 9.87 -19.52
C GLY A 244 -13.29 10.42 -20.24
N SER A 245 -13.20 11.64 -20.83
CA SER A 245 -14.32 12.18 -21.57
C SER A 245 -14.41 11.62 -22.98
N LYS A 246 -15.63 11.51 -23.47
CA LYS A 246 -15.92 11.19 -24.88
C LYS A 246 -15.36 12.29 -25.81
N SER A 247 -15.14 11.95 -27.06
CA SER A 247 -14.84 12.95 -28.10
C SER A 247 -15.99 13.93 -28.31
N GLY A 248 -15.71 15.14 -28.79
CA GLY A 248 -16.72 16.09 -29.27
C GLY A 248 -17.47 15.54 -30.48
N ALA A 249 -18.63 16.17 -30.86
CA ALA A 249 -19.49 15.70 -31.91
C ALA A 249 -19.32 16.45 -33.25
N ASP A 250 -19.22 17.76 -33.20
CA ASP A 250 -19.20 18.67 -34.35
C ASP A 250 -18.48 19.97 -33.97
N PRO A 251 -18.07 20.78 -35.00
CA PRO A 251 -17.52 22.10 -34.75
C PRO A 251 -18.45 22.96 -33.87
N GLY A 252 -17.97 23.28 -32.66
CA GLY A 252 -18.72 24.11 -31.73
C GLY A 252 -19.49 23.35 -30.62
N ALA A 253 -19.57 22.03 -30.64
CA ALA A 253 -20.14 21.28 -29.53
C ALA A 253 -19.23 21.35 -28.30
N VAL A 254 -19.81 21.73 -27.15
CA VAL A 254 -19.08 21.72 -25.88
C VAL A 254 -18.89 20.26 -25.48
N GLY A 255 -17.66 19.75 -25.63
CA GLY A 255 -17.29 18.45 -25.06
C GLY A 255 -17.23 18.50 -23.54
N SER A 256 -17.36 17.36 -22.90
CA SER A 256 -17.19 17.26 -21.44
C SER A 256 -15.71 17.26 -21.06
N ALA A 257 -15.41 17.75 -19.86
CA ALA A 257 -14.12 17.50 -19.20
C ALA A 257 -14.01 16.03 -18.80
N GLY A 258 -12.81 15.53 -18.60
CA GLY A 258 -12.61 14.29 -17.84
C GLY A 258 -13.06 14.46 -16.40
N ASN A 259 -13.46 13.37 -15.75
CA ASN A 259 -13.89 13.41 -14.37
C ASN A 259 -12.71 13.56 -13.41
N PRO A 260 -12.89 14.24 -12.26
CA PRO A 260 -11.89 14.24 -11.19
C PRO A 260 -11.83 12.89 -10.48
N GLY A 261 -10.72 12.62 -9.80
CA GLY A 261 -10.55 11.36 -9.07
C GLY A 261 -9.21 11.28 -8.33
N GLY A 262 -8.81 10.07 -7.97
CA GLY A 262 -7.45 9.80 -7.48
C GLY A 262 -6.43 10.33 -8.47
N SER A 263 -6.51 9.90 -9.72
CA SER A 263 -6.01 10.65 -10.88
C SER A 263 -7.19 11.04 -11.79
N GLY A 264 -7.09 12.17 -12.43
CA GLY A 264 -8.16 12.71 -13.27
C GLY A 264 -8.19 12.08 -14.66
N GLY A 265 -9.40 11.98 -15.25
CA GLY A 265 -9.58 11.57 -16.65
C GLY A 265 -9.09 12.63 -17.63
N GLY A 266 -8.66 12.20 -18.80
CA GLY A 266 -8.26 13.07 -19.90
C GLY A 266 -9.46 13.76 -20.56
N ARG A 267 -9.22 14.82 -21.34
CA ARG A 267 -10.22 15.49 -22.18
C ARG A 267 -10.23 14.88 -23.58
N GLY A 268 -11.41 14.55 -24.11
CA GLY A 268 -11.60 14.00 -25.45
C GLY A 268 -11.19 14.94 -26.56
N GLY A 269 -10.88 14.40 -27.72
CA GLY A 269 -10.57 15.17 -28.91
C GLY A 269 -11.76 15.99 -29.39
N TYR A 270 -11.49 17.11 -30.07
CA TYR A 270 -12.52 18.01 -30.54
C TYR A 270 -13.50 18.51 -29.45
N SER A 271 -12.98 18.78 -28.29
CA SER A 271 -13.76 19.23 -27.12
C SER A 271 -13.32 20.64 -26.71
N ASN A 272 -14.28 21.55 -26.65
CA ASN A 272 -14.08 22.92 -26.14
C ASN A 272 -14.21 23.01 -24.63
N ALA A 273 -14.23 21.89 -23.89
CA ALA A 273 -14.27 21.93 -22.44
C ALA A 273 -13.05 22.67 -21.89
N PRO A 274 -13.26 23.60 -20.93
CA PRO A 274 -12.16 24.46 -20.45
C PRO A 274 -11.18 23.71 -19.54
N SER A 275 -11.51 22.52 -19.07
CA SER A 275 -10.72 21.79 -18.06
C SER A 275 -10.51 20.33 -18.40
N VAL A 276 -9.54 19.73 -17.75
CA VAL A 276 -9.27 18.29 -17.68
C VAL A 276 -9.74 17.76 -16.31
N GLY A 277 -9.83 16.45 -16.14
CA GLY A 277 -10.10 15.85 -14.84
C GLY A 277 -8.98 16.19 -13.84
N GLN A 278 -9.36 16.66 -12.67
CA GLN A 278 -8.42 16.98 -11.61
C GLN A 278 -8.02 15.69 -10.86
N GLY A 279 -6.72 15.51 -10.63
CA GLY A 279 -6.19 14.47 -9.76
C GLY A 279 -6.15 14.88 -8.30
N ASN A 280 -5.78 13.95 -7.44
CA ASN A 280 -5.70 14.14 -5.99
C ASN A 280 -6.99 14.75 -5.40
N THR A 281 -8.13 14.22 -5.81
CA THR A 281 -9.45 14.69 -5.39
C THR A 281 -10.20 13.58 -4.67
N PRO A 282 -10.55 13.75 -3.35
CA PRO A 282 -10.15 14.87 -2.49
C PRO A 282 -8.65 14.93 -2.25
N PRO A 283 -8.09 16.09 -1.88
CA PRO A 283 -6.66 16.27 -1.69
C PRO A 283 -6.15 15.49 -0.47
N VAL A 284 -5.02 14.81 -0.64
CA VAL A 284 -4.29 14.07 0.40
C VAL A 284 -2.79 14.33 0.28
N SER A 285 -2.03 14.02 1.31
CA SER A 285 -0.57 14.11 1.32
C SER A 285 0.05 12.76 1.72
N PRO A 286 1.05 12.25 0.97
CA PRO A 286 1.43 12.67 -0.39
C PRO A 286 0.25 12.61 -1.36
N PRO A 287 0.29 13.34 -2.50
CA PRO A 287 -0.77 13.29 -3.51
C PRO A 287 -1.01 11.87 -4.01
N GLN A 288 -2.29 11.48 -4.18
CA GLN A 288 -2.65 10.12 -4.62
C GLN A 288 -2.69 9.95 -6.14
N GLY A 289 -2.48 11.03 -6.90
CA GLY A 289 -2.44 11.03 -8.36
C GLY A 289 -2.46 12.43 -8.95
N ASN A 290 -2.46 12.51 -10.28
CA ASN A 290 -2.29 13.74 -11.04
C ASN A 290 -3.45 13.99 -12.01
N ASN A 291 -3.49 15.20 -12.59
CA ASN A 291 -4.50 15.62 -13.54
C ASN A 291 -4.41 14.84 -14.86
N GLY A 292 -5.52 14.72 -15.57
CA GLY A 292 -5.55 14.25 -16.94
C GLY A 292 -4.93 15.24 -17.92
N GLY A 293 -4.63 14.76 -19.12
CA GLY A 293 -4.14 15.55 -20.25
C GLY A 293 -5.27 16.21 -21.06
N GLY A 294 -4.98 17.34 -21.69
CA GLY A 294 -5.89 18.01 -22.62
C GLY A 294 -5.99 17.29 -23.95
N GLY A 295 -7.20 17.17 -24.51
CA GLY A 295 -7.39 16.86 -25.92
C GLY A 295 -7.10 18.09 -26.79
N ASP A 296 -6.87 17.88 -28.09
CA ASP A 296 -6.66 18.96 -29.03
C ASP A 296 -7.98 19.72 -29.30
N ALA A 297 -7.91 21.03 -29.35
CA ALA A 297 -9.01 21.92 -29.65
C ALA A 297 -8.55 22.89 -30.78
N PRO A 298 -9.41 23.39 -31.66
CA PRO A 298 -10.73 22.96 -32.10
C PRO A 298 -10.75 22.21 -33.45
N ASN A 299 -9.61 21.77 -34.00
CA ASN A 299 -9.52 21.32 -35.40
C ASN A 299 -8.96 19.91 -35.62
N GLN A 300 -8.53 19.18 -34.60
CA GLN A 300 -7.96 17.84 -34.76
C GLN A 300 -8.44 16.89 -33.65
N GLY A 301 -8.82 15.69 -34.02
CA GLY A 301 -9.68 14.79 -33.28
C GLY A 301 -9.08 13.93 -32.16
N PHE A 302 -7.98 14.29 -31.53
CA PHE A 302 -7.32 13.42 -30.57
C PHE A 302 -7.54 13.84 -29.12
N GLY A 303 -7.86 12.87 -28.29
CA GLY A 303 -8.02 13.04 -26.86
C GLY A 303 -6.68 13.08 -26.12
N GLY A 304 -6.70 13.56 -24.87
CA GLY A 304 -5.60 13.53 -23.93
C GLY A 304 -5.57 12.22 -23.13
N GLY A 305 -4.42 11.83 -22.62
CA GLY A 305 -4.25 10.70 -21.71
C GLY A 305 -4.82 10.99 -20.32
N GLY A 306 -5.24 9.95 -19.58
CA GLY A 306 -5.60 10.07 -18.17
C GLY A 306 -4.38 10.34 -17.28
N GLY A 307 -4.57 10.96 -16.11
CA GLY A 307 -3.52 11.15 -15.12
C GLY A 307 -3.06 9.84 -14.52
N GLY A 308 -1.80 9.75 -14.15
CA GLY A 308 -1.22 8.62 -13.43
C GLY A 308 -0.80 8.99 -12.00
N ALA A 309 -0.31 8.03 -11.24
CA ALA A 309 0.09 8.26 -9.86
C ALA A 309 1.24 9.27 -9.73
N THR A 310 2.22 9.26 -10.64
CA THR A 310 3.43 10.08 -10.53
C THR A 310 3.54 11.17 -11.59
N ALA A 311 2.71 11.14 -12.64
CA ALA A 311 2.74 12.14 -13.72
C ALA A 311 1.34 12.49 -14.22
N VAL A 312 1.20 13.71 -14.72
CA VAL A 312 0.02 14.17 -15.44
C VAL A 312 -0.17 13.39 -16.73
N GLY A 313 -1.41 13.27 -17.20
CA GLY A 313 -1.71 12.72 -18.51
C GLY A 313 -1.13 13.58 -19.61
N THR A 314 -0.65 12.97 -20.69
CA THR A 314 -0.12 13.70 -21.83
C THR A 314 -1.23 14.42 -22.58
N SER A 315 -1.04 15.70 -22.83
CA SER A 315 -1.94 16.46 -23.72
C SER A 315 -1.66 16.16 -25.19
N SER A 316 -2.71 16.10 -25.96
CA SER A 316 -2.56 15.90 -27.43
C SER A 316 -1.88 17.11 -28.08
N PRO A 317 -0.82 16.91 -28.89
CA PRO A 317 -0.23 17.95 -29.69
C PRO A 317 -1.12 18.27 -30.92
N ALA A 318 -0.89 19.43 -31.57
CA ALA A 318 -1.70 19.94 -32.66
C ALA A 318 -1.76 19.09 -33.95
N SER A 319 -1.05 17.98 -34.04
CA SER A 319 -1.10 17.04 -35.20
C SER A 319 -0.53 15.68 -34.79
N PRO A 320 -1.16 14.94 -33.86
CA PRO A 320 -0.66 13.64 -33.49
C PRO A 320 -0.94 12.59 -34.56
N THR A 321 0.02 11.73 -34.81
CA THR A 321 -0.15 10.53 -35.64
C THR A 321 -0.66 9.32 -34.87
N HIS A 322 -0.65 9.42 -33.53
CA HIS A 322 -1.02 8.33 -32.61
C HIS A 322 -1.72 8.88 -31.37
N GLY A 323 -2.44 8.02 -30.64
CA GLY A 323 -2.96 8.36 -29.33
C GLY A 323 -1.81 8.68 -28.35
N VAL A 324 -2.04 9.65 -27.47
CA VAL A 324 -1.03 10.06 -26.48
C VAL A 324 -1.08 9.18 -25.24
N PRO A 325 0.06 8.90 -24.58
CA PRO A 325 0.09 8.07 -23.39
C PRO A 325 -0.59 8.74 -22.20
N GLY A 326 -1.04 7.91 -21.26
CA GLY A 326 -1.43 8.37 -19.93
C GLY A 326 -0.22 8.74 -19.08
N GLY A 327 -0.50 9.30 -17.90
CA GLY A 327 0.52 9.64 -16.91
C GLY A 327 1.15 8.39 -16.29
N ALA A 328 2.41 8.49 -15.92
CA ALA A 328 3.17 7.38 -15.34
C ALA A 328 2.59 6.94 -13.97
N GLY A 329 2.64 5.64 -13.72
CA GLY A 329 2.29 5.02 -12.46
C GLY A 329 3.42 5.09 -11.41
N ALA A 330 3.17 4.53 -10.25
CA ALA A 330 4.12 4.40 -9.16
C ALA A 330 4.65 2.98 -9.07
N THR A 331 5.98 2.82 -9.04
CA THR A 331 6.63 1.51 -8.94
C THR A 331 7.06 1.27 -7.49
N THR A 332 6.67 0.13 -6.94
CA THR A 332 7.06 -0.34 -5.60
C THR A 332 7.38 -1.83 -5.62
N SER A 333 8.22 -2.28 -4.70
CA SER A 333 8.52 -3.72 -4.50
C SER A 333 7.94 -4.28 -3.19
N ILE A 334 6.83 -3.70 -2.72
CA ILE A 334 6.16 -4.17 -1.50
C ILE A 334 5.77 -5.66 -1.56
N ASN A 335 5.42 -6.18 -2.72
CA ASN A 335 5.08 -7.59 -2.97
C ASN A 335 6.30 -8.48 -3.31
N ALA A 336 7.51 -8.05 -2.96
CA ALA A 336 8.79 -8.70 -3.23
C ALA A 336 9.26 -8.62 -4.71
N SER A 337 8.50 -7.97 -5.59
CA SER A 337 8.86 -7.71 -6.99
C SER A 337 8.54 -6.27 -7.35
N ALA A 338 9.34 -5.63 -8.21
CA ALA A 338 9.05 -4.29 -8.69
C ALA A 338 7.83 -4.33 -9.63
N VAL A 339 6.74 -3.71 -9.20
CA VAL A 339 5.49 -3.61 -9.97
C VAL A 339 5.06 -2.16 -10.04
N THR A 340 4.62 -1.73 -11.23
CA THR A 340 4.06 -0.40 -11.44
C THR A 340 2.53 -0.46 -11.33
N TYR A 341 1.98 0.40 -10.50
CA TYR A 341 0.54 0.55 -10.24
C TYR A 341 0.06 1.94 -10.64
N ALA A 342 -1.22 2.06 -10.89
CA ALA A 342 -1.90 3.32 -11.12
C ALA A 342 -1.29 4.14 -12.29
N THR A 343 -1.15 3.51 -13.45
CA THR A 343 -0.80 4.17 -14.71
C THR A 343 -2.06 4.75 -15.35
N GLY A 344 -2.02 5.97 -15.83
CA GLY A 344 -3.12 6.58 -16.56
C GLY A 344 -3.40 5.89 -17.89
N GLY A 345 -4.66 5.84 -18.31
CA GLY A 345 -5.05 5.29 -19.61
C GLY A 345 -4.57 6.15 -20.77
N PRO A 346 -4.12 5.57 -21.89
CA PRO A 346 -3.78 6.33 -23.10
C PRO A 346 -5.06 6.88 -23.77
N ALA A 347 -4.95 7.97 -24.50
CA ALA A 347 -6.00 8.39 -25.42
C ALA A 347 -6.16 7.40 -26.57
N GLY A 348 -7.35 7.35 -27.17
CA GLY A 348 -7.61 6.49 -28.33
C GLY A 348 -6.70 6.82 -29.51
N GLY A 349 -6.06 5.80 -30.09
CA GLY A 349 -5.18 5.89 -31.24
C GLY A 349 -5.47 4.77 -32.25
N PRO A 350 -4.85 4.74 -33.43
CA PRO A 350 -4.91 3.60 -34.34
C PRO A 350 -4.16 2.41 -33.66
N GLY A 351 -4.83 1.31 -33.41
CA GLY A 351 -4.25 0.13 -32.78
C GLY A 351 -5.27 -0.68 -31.97
N THR A 352 -4.87 -1.79 -31.39
CA THR A 352 -5.73 -2.61 -30.53
C THR A 352 -5.83 -2.00 -29.14
N GLU A 353 -7.04 -1.93 -28.58
CA GLU A 353 -7.22 -1.66 -27.16
C GLU A 353 -6.58 -2.80 -26.38
N ALA A 354 -5.60 -2.48 -25.56
CA ALA A 354 -5.17 -3.44 -24.55
C ALA A 354 -6.19 -3.41 -23.41
N PRO A 355 -6.75 -4.56 -23.00
CA PRO A 355 -7.51 -4.61 -21.77
C PRO A 355 -6.56 -4.20 -20.64
N GLU A 356 -7.01 -3.27 -19.81
CA GLU A 356 -6.20 -2.83 -18.66
C GLU A 356 -6.01 -4.00 -17.70
N ALA A 357 -4.79 -4.13 -17.20
CA ALA A 357 -4.46 -5.20 -16.27
C ALA A 357 -5.26 -5.03 -14.97
N ASN A 358 -6.00 -6.06 -14.59
CA ASN A 358 -6.68 -6.11 -13.28
C ASN A 358 -5.66 -6.03 -12.13
N ASN A 359 -6.12 -5.57 -10.99
CA ASN A 359 -5.33 -5.43 -9.76
C ASN A 359 -4.15 -4.47 -9.86
N THR A 360 -4.23 -3.50 -10.77
CA THR A 360 -3.20 -2.46 -10.95
C THR A 360 -3.73 -1.05 -10.73
N GLY A 361 -5.05 -0.87 -10.79
CA GLY A 361 -5.68 0.45 -10.74
C GLY A 361 -5.39 1.32 -11.97
N ASN A 362 -4.99 0.73 -13.11
CA ASN A 362 -4.71 1.49 -14.32
C ASN A 362 -5.98 2.10 -14.91
N GLY A 363 -5.86 3.28 -15.52
CA GLY A 363 -6.94 3.91 -16.25
C GLY A 363 -7.20 3.24 -17.59
N GLY A 364 -8.47 3.17 -18.01
CA GLY A 364 -8.87 2.57 -19.29
C GLY A 364 -8.47 3.40 -20.50
N SER A 365 -8.16 2.76 -21.62
CA SER A 365 -7.84 3.41 -22.89
C SER A 365 -9.04 4.15 -23.49
N GLY A 366 -8.82 5.31 -24.08
CA GLY A 366 -9.84 6.02 -24.86
C GLY A 366 -10.28 5.24 -26.10
N GLY A 367 -11.52 5.44 -26.53
CA GLY A 367 -12.05 4.82 -27.74
C GLY A 367 -11.28 5.29 -28.99
N LYS A 368 -11.11 4.37 -29.95
CA LYS A 368 -10.28 4.56 -31.13
C LYS A 368 -10.87 5.50 -32.16
N PHE A 369 -9.98 6.19 -32.81
CA PHE A 369 -10.17 6.85 -34.12
C PHE A 369 -10.43 5.79 -35.20
N SER A 370 -11.41 5.92 -36.06
CA SER A 370 -11.69 5.05 -37.21
C SER A 370 -12.48 3.74 -37.02
N SER A 371 -12.92 3.39 -35.84
CA SER A 371 -13.83 2.26 -35.66
C SER A 371 -14.99 2.63 -34.71
N SER A 372 -15.97 1.81 -34.56
CA SER A 372 -17.10 1.99 -33.61
C SER A 372 -16.68 2.07 -32.12
N GLY A 373 -15.52 2.53 -31.86
CA GLY A 373 -14.58 2.65 -30.77
C GLY A 373 -15.15 2.79 -29.37
N ASN A 374 -15.64 1.68 -28.80
CA ASN A 374 -15.80 1.60 -27.36
C ASN A 374 -14.44 1.82 -26.70
N ALA A 375 -14.45 2.46 -25.57
CA ALA A 375 -13.26 2.67 -24.76
C ALA A 375 -12.99 1.47 -23.85
N GLY A 376 -11.75 1.37 -23.39
CA GLY A 376 -11.34 0.34 -22.42
C GLY A 376 -11.87 0.62 -21.02
N ASN A 377 -12.14 -0.45 -20.27
CA ASN A 377 -12.44 -0.36 -18.84
C ASN A 377 -11.18 -0.03 -18.06
N GLY A 378 -11.31 0.65 -16.93
CA GLY A 378 -10.23 0.76 -15.95
C GLY A 378 -9.95 -0.57 -15.26
N GLY A 379 -8.72 -0.77 -14.80
CA GLY A 379 -8.32 -1.93 -14.01
C GLY A 379 -8.84 -1.85 -12.57
N SER A 380 -9.15 -3.00 -11.97
CA SER A 380 -9.48 -3.05 -10.54
C SER A 380 -8.28 -2.65 -9.68
N GLY A 381 -8.57 -2.21 -8.45
CA GLY A 381 -7.56 -1.88 -7.45
C GLY A 381 -6.95 -3.11 -6.78
N VAL A 382 -6.03 -2.84 -5.87
CA VAL A 382 -5.35 -3.85 -5.04
C VAL A 382 -4.96 -3.24 -3.70
N VAL A 383 -4.97 -4.05 -2.63
CA VAL A 383 -4.37 -3.69 -1.34
C VAL A 383 -3.30 -4.71 -1.00
N ILE A 384 -2.12 -4.23 -0.66
CA ILE A 384 -0.98 -5.06 -0.27
C ILE A 384 -0.50 -4.59 1.09
N LEU A 385 -0.37 -5.53 2.03
CA LEU A 385 0.12 -5.28 3.38
C LEU A 385 1.39 -6.09 3.61
N ARG A 386 2.39 -5.50 4.23
CA ARG A 386 3.67 -6.17 4.55
C ARG A 386 4.10 -5.84 5.96
N TYR A 387 4.53 -6.84 6.70
CA TYR A 387 5.03 -6.71 8.06
C TYR A 387 6.03 -7.79 8.40
N ARG A 388 6.90 -7.50 9.37
CA ARG A 388 7.88 -8.45 9.89
C ARG A 388 7.20 -9.50 10.77
N PHE A 389 7.57 -10.79 10.62
CA PHE A 389 6.97 -11.90 11.35
C PHE A 389 8.00 -12.85 12.01
N GLN A 390 9.29 -12.59 11.87
CA GLN A 390 10.39 -13.30 12.53
C GLN A 390 11.68 -12.44 12.55
#